data_546f8825f75acb99a5908d59b3e3bf7d
#
_entry.id   546f8825f75acb99a5908d59b3e3bf7d
#
_cell.length_a   1.000
_cell.length_b   1.000
_cell.length_c   1.000
_cell.angle_alpha   90.00
_cell.angle_beta   90.00
_cell.angle_gamma   90.00
#
_symmetry.space_group_name_H-M   'P 1'
#
loop_
_entity.id
_entity.type
_entity.pdbx_description
1 polymer ?
#
loop_
_entity_poly.entity_id
_entity_poly.type
_entity_poly.pdbx_seq_one_letter_code
_entity_poly.pdbx_strand_id
1 'polypeptide(L)'
;MFDQERSETDKTSEDPMKRAQHLREICDQLDKLGQVPIELERHSYQYMYVNDEYKFIFCMMPKLACTNWKRVFLALNDIPNKNYIMNELNSGHVHVMHGQHAKTLDKYSQPEIQERLQTYKKIIFVRDPFERILSAFKDKMFRNDSSVFRDIAKKIIQLKRRNGTPKTRNVKFLEFVQYLTDPDTFQSSYEQHWAKYTHLSQPCILRYDFIGKFETMDADVDLAFKYMGIDGIVKFPQREAAYKNTKSSDIVQPYYKQLPEHYLLKLWKLLKIDFILFSYPLPELLSELSDI
;
A
#
# COMPACT_ATOMS: atom_id res chain seq x y z
N MET A 1 -20.25 9.26 -15.75
CA MET A 1 -20.71 8.28 -16.75
C MET A 1 -19.67 7.16 -16.80
N PHE A 2 -19.68 6.29 -15.78
CA PHE A 2 -18.81 5.10 -15.66
C PHE A 2 -19.66 3.94 -15.13
N ASP A 3 -20.76 3.67 -15.82
CA ASP A 3 -21.54 2.45 -15.62
C ASP A 3 -21.12 1.44 -16.68
N GLN A 4 -20.48 0.36 -16.27
CA GLN A 4 -20.55 -0.90 -17.00
C GLN A 4 -20.50 -2.05 -16.01
N GLU A 5 -21.59 -2.81 -16.03
CA GLU A 5 -21.79 -4.10 -15.38
C GLU A 5 -20.65 -5.06 -15.71
N ARG A 6 -19.85 -5.40 -14.72
CA ARG A 6 -18.98 -6.60 -14.74
C ARG A 6 -19.51 -7.58 -13.70
N SER A 7 -19.76 -8.81 -14.12
CA SER A 7 -20.23 -9.90 -13.27
C SER A 7 -19.26 -10.17 -12.10
N GLU A 8 -19.81 -10.45 -10.93
CA GLU A 8 -19.09 -10.56 -9.64
C GLU A 8 -18.03 -11.68 -9.56
N THR A 9 -18.01 -12.64 -10.45
CA THR A 9 -17.14 -13.83 -10.36
C THR A 9 -15.77 -13.69 -11.03
N ASP A 10 -15.49 -12.60 -11.77
CA ASP A 10 -14.27 -12.47 -12.58
C ASP A 10 -13.26 -11.43 -12.08
N LYS A 11 -13.57 -10.73 -10.99
CA LYS A 11 -12.80 -9.54 -10.57
C LYS A 11 -11.50 -9.82 -9.80
N THR A 12 -11.26 -11.04 -9.32
CA THR A 12 -10.07 -11.39 -8.53
C THR A 12 -8.96 -12.09 -9.31
N SER A 13 -9.26 -12.63 -10.49
CA SER A 13 -8.33 -13.44 -11.29
C SER A 13 -7.71 -12.71 -12.49
N GLU A 14 -7.85 -11.39 -12.59
CA GLU A 14 -7.22 -10.65 -13.70
C GLU A 14 -5.68 -10.72 -13.61
N ASP A 15 -5.07 -11.03 -14.76
CA ASP A 15 -3.62 -11.01 -14.97
C ASP A 15 -3.00 -9.69 -14.48
N PRO A 16 -1.91 -9.72 -13.68
CA PRO A 16 -1.21 -8.52 -13.21
C PRO A 16 -0.83 -7.51 -14.30
N MET A 17 -0.57 -7.99 -15.53
CA MET A 17 -0.28 -7.13 -16.68
C MET A 17 -1.54 -6.45 -17.22
N LYS A 18 -2.70 -7.10 -17.18
CA LYS A 18 -3.98 -6.46 -17.54
C LYS A 18 -4.35 -5.37 -16.55
N ARG A 19 -4.08 -5.57 -15.25
CA ARG A 19 -4.24 -4.53 -14.23
C ARG A 19 -3.33 -3.32 -14.51
N ALA A 20 -2.10 -3.57 -14.96
CA ALA A 20 -1.17 -2.51 -15.36
C ALA A 20 -1.64 -1.77 -16.62
N GLN A 21 -2.25 -2.48 -17.57
CA GLN A 21 -2.88 -1.85 -18.73
C GLN A 21 -4.05 -0.95 -18.32
N HIS A 22 -4.96 -1.43 -17.48
CA HIS A 22 -6.06 -0.63 -16.94
C HIS A 22 -5.54 0.64 -16.23
N LEU A 23 -4.50 0.52 -15.40
CA LEU A 23 -3.87 1.68 -14.78
C LEU A 23 -3.44 2.72 -15.82
N ARG A 24 -2.77 2.29 -16.90
CA ARG A 24 -2.30 3.20 -17.96
C ARG A 24 -3.47 3.89 -18.66
N GLU A 25 -4.54 3.17 -18.96
CA GLU A 25 -5.76 3.72 -19.59
C GLU A 25 -6.41 4.80 -18.71
N ILE A 26 -6.55 4.56 -17.40
CA ILE A 26 -7.08 5.57 -16.48
C ILE A 26 -6.13 6.76 -16.36
N CYS A 27 -4.81 6.52 -16.25
CA CYS A 27 -3.84 7.60 -16.19
C CYS A 27 -3.84 8.48 -17.45
N ASP A 28 -4.01 7.90 -18.64
CA ASP A 28 -4.12 8.65 -19.88
C ASP A 28 -5.39 9.53 -19.93
N GLN A 29 -6.49 9.07 -19.33
CA GLN A 29 -7.70 9.88 -19.16
C GLN A 29 -7.48 11.04 -18.18
N LEU A 30 -6.85 10.79 -17.05
CA LEU A 30 -6.54 11.81 -16.04
C LEU A 30 -5.54 12.86 -16.58
N ASP A 31 -4.56 12.42 -17.38
CA ASP A 31 -3.59 13.30 -18.03
C ASP A 31 -4.26 14.28 -19.00
N LYS A 32 -5.18 13.79 -19.84
CA LYS A 32 -6.00 14.64 -20.72
C LYS A 32 -6.83 15.68 -19.97
N LEU A 33 -7.14 15.42 -18.70
CA LEU A 33 -7.87 16.35 -17.83
C LEU A 33 -6.92 17.27 -17.02
N GLY A 34 -5.59 17.17 -17.23
CA GLY A 34 -4.59 17.92 -16.48
C GLY A 34 -4.50 17.55 -14.99
N GLN A 35 -4.89 16.33 -14.64
CA GLN A 35 -4.94 15.85 -13.24
C GLN A 35 -3.75 14.97 -12.84
N VAL A 36 -2.82 14.72 -13.76
CA VAL A 36 -1.58 13.98 -13.48
C VAL A 36 -0.46 14.98 -13.18
N PRO A 37 0.33 14.80 -12.11
CA PRO A 37 1.53 15.59 -11.88
C PRO A 37 2.53 15.45 -13.04
N ILE A 38 3.27 16.52 -13.32
CA ILE A 38 4.22 16.57 -14.46
C ILE A 38 5.49 15.76 -14.16
N GLU A 39 5.90 15.73 -12.88
CA GLU A 39 7.14 15.09 -12.46
C GLU A 39 6.95 14.16 -11.27
N LEU A 40 7.81 13.14 -11.19
CA LEU A 40 7.87 12.23 -10.05
C LEU A 40 8.47 12.95 -8.84
N GLU A 41 7.69 13.05 -7.79
CA GLU A 41 8.11 13.74 -6.56
C GLU A 41 9.18 12.92 -5.81
N ARG A 42 10.26 13.58 -5.42
CA ARG A 42 11.43 12.93 -4.77
C ARG A 42 11.09 12.15 -3.50
N HIS A 43 10.05 12.55 -2.77
CA HIS A 43 9.65 11.83 -1.56
C HIS A 43 9.21 10.38 -1.85
N SER A 44 8.79 10.06 -3.08
CA SER A 44 8.40 8.71 -3.50
C SER A 44 9.60 7.79 -3.74
N TYR A 45 10.77 8.33 -4.03
CA TYR A 45 11.97 7.54 -4.39
C TYR A 45 12.41 6.58 -3.28
N GLN A 46 12.23 6.96 -2.01
CA GLN A 46 12.57 6.11 -0.87
C GLN A 46 11.73 4.82 -0.76
N TYR A 47 10.58 4.77 -1.44
CA TYR A 47 9.72 3.58 -1.50
C TYR A 47 10.04 2.67 -2.69
N MET A 48 10.94 3.09 -3.57
CA MET A 48 11.27 2.41 -4.82
C MET A 48 12.58 1.65 -4.66
N TYR A 49 12.48 0.40 -4.25
CA TYR A 49 13.62 -0.51 -4.20
C TYR A 49 14.10 -0.82 -5.63
N VAL A 50 15.41 -0.75 -5.84
CA VAL A 50 16.07 -0.99 -7.12
C VAL A 50 16.94 -2.25 -7.03
N ASN A 51 16.80 -3.12 -8.02
CA ASN A 51 17.74 -4.21 -8.22
C ASN A 51 18.39 -4.05 -9.61
N ASP A 52 19.70 -3.77 -9.62
CA ASP A 52 20.45 -3.51 -10.84
C ASP A 52 20.81 -4.80 -11.58
N GLU A 53 20.92 -5.93 -10.88
CA GLU A 53 21.24 -7.23 -11.46
C GLU A 53 20.07 -7.76 -12.32
N TYR A 54 18.86 -7.72 -11.78
CA TYR A 54 17.65 -8.20 -12.46
C TYR A 54 16.87 -7.08 -13.18
N LYS A 55 17.36 -5.84 -13.13
CA LYS A 55 16.80 -4.65 -13.80
C LYS A 55 15.32 -4.44 -13.49
N PHE A 56 14.98 -4.32 -12.21
CA PHE A 56 13.62 -3.97 -11.79
C PHE A 56 13.59 -2.90 -10.70
N ILE A 57 12.47 -2.18 -10.64
CA ILE A 57 12.09 -1.27 -9.57
C ILE A 57 10.85 -1.84 -8.91
N PHE A 58 10.89 -2.06 -7.61
CA PHE A 58 9.76 -2.53 -6.82
C PHE A 58 9.29 -1.45 -5.87
N CYS A 59 8.05 -0.96 -6.04
CA CYS A 59 7.47 0.01 -5.11
C CYS A 59 6.96 -0.69 -3.85
N MET A 60 7.67 -0.46 -2.74
CA MET A 60 7.38 -1.10 -1.46
C MET A 60 6.35 -0.32 -0.67
N MET A 61 5.10 -0.67 -0.84
CA MET A 61 3.99 -0.05 -0.14
C MET A 61 3.78 -0.66 1.25
N PRO A 62 3.60 0.14 2.31
CA PRO A 62 3.26 -0.36 3.64
C PRO A 62 1.94 -1.12 3.67
N LYS A 63 1.84 -2.10 4.59
CA LYS A 63 0.68 -2.96 4.84
C LYS A 63 0.41 -4.03 3.76
N LEU A 64 1.44 -4.34 2.95
CA LEU A 64 1.44 -5.26 1.83
C LEU A 64 2.51 -6.36 1.96
N ALA A 65 2.60 -6.98 3.13
CA ALA A 65 3.62 -7.98 3.46
C ALA A 65 5.07 -7.44 3.31
N CYS A 66 5.31 -6.16 3.65
CA CYS A 66 6.61 -5.50 3.48
C CYS A 66 7.76 -6.27 4.10
N THR A 67 7.58 -6.89 5.28
CA THR A 67 8.61 -7.68 5.93
C THR A 67 9.05 -8.87 5.07
N ASN A 68 8.11 -9.54 4.41
CA ASN A 68 8.40 -10.68 3.54
C ASN A 68 9.10 -10.22 2.26
N TRP A 69 8.64 -9.12 1.64
CA TRP A 69 9.33 -8.53 0.50
C TRP A 69 10.75 -8.07 0.85
N LYS A 70 10.93 -7.47 2.02
CA LYS A 70 12.27 -7.08 2.51
C LYS A 70 13.18 -8.28 2.69
N ARG A 71 12.68 -9.42 3.19
CA ARG A 71 13.45 -10.67 3.25
C ARG A 71 13.88 -11.15 1.87
N VAL A 72 12.94 -11.16 0.91
CA VAL A 72 13.23 -11.54 -0.49
C VAL A 72 14.36 -10.68 -1.05
N PHE A 73 14.28 -9.36 -0.89
CA PHE A 73 15.28 -8.45 -1.45
C PHE A 73 16.63 -8.50 -0.70
N LEU A 74 16.62 -8.75 0.61
CA LEU A 74 17.86 -9.03 1.33
C LEU A 74 18.53 -10.32 0.85
N ALA A 75 17.73 -11.36 0.57
CA ALA A 75 18.26 -12.63 0.06
C ALA A 75 18.80 -12.53 -1.37
N LEU A 76 18.36 -11.55 -2.17
CA LEU A 76 18.92 -11.25 -3.50
C LEU A 76 20.26 -10.49 -3.43
N ASN A 77 20.53 -9.78 -2.34
CA ASN A 77 21.71 -8.90 -2.21
C ASN A 77 22.98 -9.61 -1.69
N ASP A 78 23.21 -10.87 -2.01
CA ASP A 78 24.39 -11.64 -1.59
C ASP A 78 24.79 -11.56 -0.09
N ILE A 79 23.78 -11.34 0.76
CA ILE A 79 23.99 -11.29 2.20
C ILE A 79 24.18 -12.71 2.74
N PRO A 80 25.18 -12.98 3.58
CA PRO A 80 25.38 -14.29 4.18
C PRO A 80 24.16 -14.78 4.96
N ASN A 81 23.98 -16.10 5.05
CA ASN A 81 22.89 -16.74 5.80
C ASN A 81 21.47 -16.46 5.27
N LYS A 82 21.25 -16.56 3.95
CA LYS A 82 19.94 -16.38 3.30
C LYS A 82 18.82 -17.15 4.04
N ASN A 83 19.06 -18.39 4.45
CA ASN A 83 18.06 -19.20 5.18
C ASN A 83 17.64 -18.57 6.51
N TYR A 84 18.58 -18.04 7.27
CA TYR A 84 18.31 -17.33 8.51
C TYR A 84 17.47 -16.05 8.27
N ILE A 85 17.85 -15.27 7.26
CA ILE A 85 17.11 -14.06 6.87
C ILE A 85 15.66 -14.39 6.50
N MET A 86 15.48 -15.46 5.74
CA MET A 86 14.16 -15.83 5.22
C MET A 86 13.21 -16.38 6.30
N ASN A 87 13.73 -17.15 7.25
CA ASN A 87 12.90 -17.96 8.15
C ASN A 87 12.96 -17.54 9.63
N GLU A 88 14.09 -17.03 10.11
CA GLU A 88 14.35 -16.88 11.55
C GLU A 88 14.53 -15.43 11.99
N LEU A 89 15.03 -14.55 11.11
CA LEU A 89 15.30 -13.15 11.46
C LEU A 89 13.98 -12.46 11.85
N ASN A 90 13.90 -11.88 13.05
CA ASN A 90 12.69 -11.17 13.47
C ASN A 90 12.41 -9.94 12.61
N SER A 91 11.16 -9.52 12.56
CA SER A 91 10.69 -8.45 11.67
C SER A 91 11.39 -7.11 11.92
N GLY A 92 11.71 -6.76 13.15
CA GLY A 92 12.44 -5.53 13.49
C GLY A 92 13.82 -5.50 12.86
N HIS A 93 14.60 -6.58 13.01
CA HIS A 93 15.92 -6.69 12.38
C HIS A 93 15.86 -6.72 10.86
N VAL A 94 14.84 -7.35 10.26
CA VAL A 94 14.63 -7.30 8.80
C VAL A 94 14.50 -5.86 8.32
N HIS A 95 13.76 -5.01 9.04
CA HIS A 95 13.62 -3.60 8.67
C HIS A 95 14.92 -2.83 8.78
N VAL A 96 15.70 -3.07 9.82
CA VAL A 96 17.03 -2.43 10.02
C VAL A 96 18.01 -2.86 8.91
N MET A 97 18.17 -4.16 8.70
CA MET A 97 19.05 -4.70 7.65
C MET A 97 18.67 -4.21 6.26
N HIS A 98 17.38 -4.23 5.95
CA HIS A 98 16.91 -3.71 4.65
C HIS A 98 17.27 -2.22 4.48
N GLY A 99 17.10 -1.40 5.52
CA GLY A 99 17.49 0.01 5.48
C GLY A 99 18.98 0.24 5.24
N GLN A 100 19.83 -0.70 5.67
CA GLN A 100 21.28 -0.64 5.49
C GLN A 100 21.76 -1.16 4.12
N HIS A 101 21.11 -2.18 3.57
CA HIS A 101 21.59 -2.92 2.40
C HIS A 101 20.75 -2.70 1.12
N ALA A 102 19.51 -2.25 1.25
CA ALA A 102 18.67 -2.01 0.07
C ALA A 102 19.02 -0.68 -0.60
N LYS A 103 19.11 -0.73 -1.92
CA LYS A 103 19.22 0.48 -2.73
C LYS A 103 17.81 0.94 -3.14
N THR A 104 17.50 2.19 -2.88
CA THR A 104 16.28 2.86 -3.31
C THR A 104 16.62 3.99 -4.28
N LEU A 105 15.66 4.43 -5.10
CA LEU A 105 15.93 5.43 -6.15
C LEU A 105 16.53 6.73 -5.62
N ASP A 106 16.27 7.10 -4.38
CA ASP A 106 16.88 8.29 -3.74
C ASP A 106 18.39 8.20 -3.55
N LYS A 107 19.00 7.03 -3.74
CA LYS A 107 20.46 6.78 -3.64
C LYS A 107 21.20 6.96 -4.95
N TYR A 108 20.49 7.27 -6.04
CA TYR A 108 21.06 7.41 -7.37
C TYR A 108 21.05 8.88 -7.83
N SER A 109 21.98 9.23 -8.72
CA SER A 109 22.01 10.52 -9.41
C SER A 109 20.82 10.65 -10.39
N GLN A 110 20.48 11.88 -10.78
CA GLN A 110 19.34 12.10 -11.69
C GLN A 110 19.47 11.35 -13.04
N PRO A 111 20.64 11.33 -13.72
CA PRO A 111 20.80 10.52 -14.94
C PRO A 111 20.55 9.03 -14.70
N GLU A 112 21.06 8.48 -13.60
CA GLU A 112 20.88 7.08 -13.23
C GLU A 112 19.43 6.74 -12.90
N ILE A 113 18.71 7.66 -12.27
CA ILE A 113 17.26 7.53 -12.02
C ILE A 113 16.50 7.47 -13.33
N GLN A 114 16.77 8.40 -14.25
CA GLN A 114 16.10 8.46 -15.55
C GLN A 114 16.34 7.19 -16.38
N GLU A 115 17.58 6.69 -16.42
CA GLU A 115 17.90 5.43 -17.07
C GLU A 115 17.06 4.28 -16.52
N ARG A 116 16.98 4.14 -15.18
CA ARG A 116 16.24 3.06 -14.52
C ARG A 116 14.74 3.16 -14.73
N LEU A 117 14.20 4.38 -14.65
CA LEU A 117 12.78 4.60 -14.92
C LEU A 117 12.36 4.26 -16.35
N GLN A 118 13.28 4.43 -17.32
CA GLN A 118 13.05 4.11 -18.73
C GLN A 118 13.26 2.64 -19.07
N THR A 119 14.22 1.97 -18.42
CA THR A 119 14.70 0.67 -18.86
C THR A 119 14.35 -0.49 -17.93
N TYR A 120 14.04 -0.23 -16.64
CA TYR A 120 13.75 -1.27 -15.66
C TYR A 120 12.27 -1.59 -15.61
N LYS A 121 11.95 -2.84 -15.32
CA LYS A 121 10.59 -3.31 -15.03
C LYS A 121 10.07 -2.67 -13.74
N LYS A 122 8.89 -2.12 -13.76
CA LYS A 122 8.27 -1.43 -12.59
C LYS A 122 7.14 -2.25 -12.01
N ILE A 123 7.30 -2.67 -10.77
CA ILE A 123 6.39 -3.58 -10.07
C ILE A 123 5.83 -2.91 -8.83
N ILE A 124 4.54 -3.09 -8.60
CA ILE A 124 3.87 -2.72 -7.36
C ILE A 124 2.92 -3.83 -6.94
N PHE A 125 2.78 -4.03 -5.63
CA PHE A 125 1.64 -4.74 -5.05
C PHE A 125 0.70 -3.74 -4.41
N VAL A 126 -0.59 -4.01 -4.51
CA VAL A 126 -1.66 -3.18 -3.94
C VAL A 126 -2.61 -4.02 -3.11
N ARG A 127 -3.42 -3.39 -2.29
CA ARG A 127 -4.47 -3.97 -1.46
C ARG A 127 -5.68 -3.06 -1.52
N ASP A 128 -6.88 -3.60 -1.32
CA ASP A 128 -8.07 -2.78 -1.16
C ASP A 128 -7.79 -1.61 -0.21
N PRO A 129 -8.06 -0.36 -0.63
CA PRO A 129 -7.70 0.82 0.16
C PRO A 129 -8.34 0.85 1.56
N PHE A 130 -9.58 0.38 1.72
CA PHE A 130 -10.23 0.30 3.03
C PHE A 130 -9.58 -0.76 3.91
N GLU A 131 -9.26 -1.93 3.35
CA GLU A 131 -8.53 -2.96 4.07
C GLU A 131 -7.14 -2.49 4.51
N ARG A 132 -6.46 -1.73 3.66
CA ARG A 132 -5.14 -1.17 3.98
C ARG A 132 -5.22 -0.18 5.13
N ILE A 133 -6.20 0.73 5.13
CA ILE A 133 -6.45 1.67 6.23
C ILE A 133 -6.74 0.94 7.54
N LEU A 134 -7.62 -0.06 7.52
CA LEU A 134 -7.92 -0.86 8.72
C LEU A 134 -6.69 -1.64 9.22
N SER A 135 -5.90 -2.19 8.31
CA SER A 135 -4.66 -2.88 8.66
C SER A 135 -3.64 -1.93 9.30
N ALA A 136 -3.55 -0.69 8.82
CA ALA A 136 -2.70 0.34 9.42
C ALA A 136 -3.20 0.73 10.81
N PHE A 137 -4.50 0.96 10.98
CA PHE A 137 -5.12 1.25 12.25
C PHE A 137 -4.82 0.16 13.30
N LYS A 138 -5.10 -1.10 12.97
CA LYS A 138 -4.86 -2.24 13.87
C LYS A 138 -3.40 -2.36 14.29
N ASP A 139 -2.48 -2.18 13.35
CA ASP A 139 -1.04 -2.33 13.62
C ASP A 139 -0.48 -1.14 14.42
N LYS A 140 -0.83 0.09 14.05
CA LYS A 140 -0.17 1.30 14.58
C LYS A 140 -0.89 1.91 15.78
N MET A 141 -2.21 1.75 15.87
CA MET A 141 -2.97 2.33 16.98
C MET A 141 -3.15 1.38 18.17
N PHE A 142 -3.12 0.05 17.94
CA PHE A 142 -3.23 -0.93 19.03
C PHE A 142 -1.90 -1.34 19.62
N ARG A 143 -0.87 -1.58 18.81
CA ARG A 143 0.42 -2.13 19.28
C ARG A 143 1.30 -1.13 20.01
N ASN A 144 1.19 0.16 19.74
CA ASN A 144 1.89 1.26 20.43
C ASN A 144 3.42 1.07 20.68
N ASP A 145 4.09 0.28 19.84
CA ASP A 145 5.49 -0.12 20.08
C ASP A 145 6.48 1.01 19.77
N SER A 146 6.07 1.99 18.96
CA SER A 146 6.87 3.14 18.56
C SER A 146 6.44 4.42 19.27
N SER A 147 7.40 5.26 19.69
CA SER A 147 7.13 6.60 20.24
C SER A 147 6.33 7.47 19.26
N VAL A 148 6.65 7.41 17.97
CA VAL A 148 5.96 8.16 16.90
C VAL A 148 4.46 7.85 16.88
N PHE A 149 4.08 6.57 16.88
CA PHE A 149 2.65 6.19 16.84
C PHE A 149 1.93 6.47 18.15
N ARG A 150 2.64 6.42 19.29
CA ARG A 150 2.09 6.88 20.57
C ARG A 150 1.77 8.37 20.56
N ASP A 151 2.61 9.18 19.95
CA ASP A 151 2.39 10.63 19.89
C ASP A 151 1.27 10.98 18.89
N ILE A 152 1.17 10.27 17.76
CA ILE A 152 0.03 10.38 16.86
C ILE A 152 -1.27 9.98 17.58
N ALA A 153 -1.29 8.87 18.30
CA ALA A 153 -2.45 8.43 19.07
C ALA A 153 -2.89 9.48 20.12
N LYS A 154 -1.93 10.06 20.85
CA LYS A 154 -2.21 11.17 21.78
C LYS A 154 -2.84 12.36 21.06
N LYS A 155 -2.26 12.77 19.91
CA LYS A 155 -2.77 13.88 19.09
C LYS A 155 -4.22 13.61 18.65
N ILE A 156 -4.52 12.41 18.14
CA ILE A 156 -5.88 12.03 17.74
C ILE A 156 -6.85 12.16 18.91
N ILE A 157 -6.49 11.61 20.08
CA ILE A 157 -7.32 11.65 21.28
C ILE A 157 -7.56 13.09 21.75
N GLN A 158 -6.52 13.93 21.77
CA GLN A 158 -6.63 15.34 22.18
C GLN A 158 -7.53 16.13 21.24
N LEU A 159 -7.44 15.91 19.94
CA LEU A 159 -8.27 16.60 18.94
C LEU A 159 -9.74 16.18 18.98
N LYS A 160 -10.04 14.93 19.31
CA LYS A 160 -11.38 14.36 19.17
C LYS A 160 -12.13 14.17 20.49
N ARG A 161 -11.46 14.20 21.62
CA ARG A 161 -12.09 14.13 22.95
C ARG A 161 -12.02 15.49 23.66
N ARG A 162 -13.13 16.22 23.66
CA ARG A 162 -13.29 17.45 24.45
C ARG A 162 -13.26 17.09 25.94
N ASN A 163 -12.40 17.74 26.74
CA ASN A 163 -12.28 17.63 28.19
C ASN A 163 -11.71 16.32 28.76
N GLY A 164 -10.50 16.42 29.27
CA GLY A 164 -9.86 15.45 30.18
C GLY A 164 -8.67 14.71 29.60
N THR A 165 -7.70 14.44 30.46
CA THR A 165 -6.62 13.48 30.18
C THR A 165 -7.24 12.13 29.81
N PRO A 166 -6.87 11.56 28.68
CA PRO A 166 -7.48 10.30 28.24
C PRO A 166 -7.15 9.21 29.24
N LYS A 167 -8.18 8.69 29.94
CA LYS A 167 -8.05 7.54 30.84
C LYS A 167 -7.65 6.26 30.09
N THR A 168 -7.87 6.22 28.76
CA THR A 168 -7.49 5.12 27.88
C THR A 168 -6.66 5.66 26.72
N ARG A 169 -5.53 5.01 26.44
CA ARG A 169 -4.66 5.34 25.30
C ARG A 169 -5.16 4.76 23.97
N ASN A 170 -6.29 4.08 23.98
CA ASN A 170 -6.79 3.38 22.80
C ASN A 170 -7.59 4.33 21.91
N VAL A 171 -7.08 4.62 20.73
CA VAL A 171 -7.79 5.32 19.67
C VAL A 171 -8.91 4.44 19.15
N LYS A 172 -10.13 4.98 19.02
CA LYS A 172 -11.24 4.30 18.35
C LYS A 172 -11.10 4.44 16.83
N PHE A 173 -11.62 3.47 16.07
CA PHE A 173 -11.56 3.53 14.61
C PHE A 173 -12.23 4.78 14.03
N LEU A 174 -13.37 5.19 14.59
CA LEU A 174 -14.02 6.46 14.23
C LEU A 174 -13.09 7.67 14.44
N GLU A 175 -12.38 7.75 15.57
CA GLU A 175 -11.46 8.85 15.85
C GLU A 175 -10.29 8.89 14.86
N PHE A 176 -9.81 7.72 14.45
CA PHE A 176 -8.79 7.58 13.43
C PHE A 176 -9.29 8.03 12.05
N VAL A 177 -10.49 7.61 11.65
CA VAL A 177 -11.12 8.06 10.39
C VAL A 177 -11.37 9.57 10.40
N GLN A 178 -11.84 10.14 11.52
CA GLN A 178 -11.99 11.58 11.72
C GLN A 178 -10.63 12.32 11.53
N TYR A 179 -9.57 11.76 12.06
CA TYR A 179 -8.22 12.31 11.88
C TYR A 179 -7.77 12.25 10.43
N LEU A 180 -7.99 11.14 9.72
CA LEU A 180 -7.62 10.98 8.32
C LEU A 180 -8.39 11.91 7.38
N THR A 181 -9.64 12.21 7.70
CA THR A 181 -10.57 12.98 6.84
C THR A 181 -10.70 14.45 7.24
N ASP A 182 -9.96 14.89 8.23
CA ASP A 182 -9.91 16.27 8.70
C ASP A 182 -8.89 17.06 7.84
N PRO A 183 -9.31 18.12 7.13
CA PRO A 183 -8.41 18.91 6.27
C PRO A 183 -7.18 19.45 7.00
N ASP A 184 -7.34 19.86 8.28
CA ASP A 184 -6.26 20.45 9.05
C ASP A 184 -5.20 19.44 9.51
N THR A 185 -5.60 18.15 9.64
CA THR A 185 -4.68 17.08 10.05
C THR A 185 -4.12 16.30 8.88
N PHE A 186 -4.85 16.23 7.77
CA PHE A 186 -4.46 15.45 6.60
C PHE A 186 -3.24 16.02 5.87
N GLN A 187 -3.14 17.33 5.72
CA GLN A 187 -2.00 17.97 5.03
C GLN A 187 -0.70 17.91 5.83
N SER A 188 -0.75 17.74 7.14
CA SER A 188 0.44 17.74 8.00
C SER A 188 1.06 16.37 8.29
N SER A 189 0.46 15.26 7.84
CA SER A 189 0.93 13.91 8.18
C SER A 189 0.61 12.86 7.14
N TYR A 190 1.29 12.93 6.00
CA TYR A 190 1.33 11.81 5.04
C TYR A 190 2.16 10.64 5.61
N GLU A 191 1.70 10.09 6.72
CA GLU A 191 2.35 8.94 7.31
C GLU A 191 2.14 7.73 6.38
N GLN A 192 3.25 7.09 5.98
CA GLN A 192 3.30 6.08 4.91
C GLN A 192 2.33 4.91 5.06
N HIS A 193 1.95 4.54 6.30
CA HIS A 193 1.09 3.37 6.55
C HIS A 193 -0.36 3.60 6.10
N TRP A 194 -0.82 4.86 6.01
CA TRP A 194 -2.18 5.22 5.58
C TRP A 194 -2.27 6.28 4.47
N ALA A 195 -1.14 6.85 4.05
CA ALA A 195 -1.13 7.76 2.91
C ALA A 195 -1.67 7.08 1.64
N LYS A 196 -2.28 7.85 0.75
CA LYS A 196 -2.81 7.35 -0.53
C LYS A 196 -1.72 6.69 -1.39
N TYR A 197 -2.12 5.75 -2.23
CA TYR A 197 -1.21 5.19 -3.24
C TYR A 197 -0.71 6.28 -4.19
N THR A 198 -1.60 7.17 -4.64
CA THR A 198 -1.25 8.29 -5.52
C THR A 198 -0.17 9.18 -4.95
N HIS A 199 -0.10 9.34 -3.63
CA HIS A 199 0.95 10.11 -2.98
C HIS A 199 2.28 9.34 -2.87
N LEU A 200 2.25 8.08 -2.43
CA LEU A 200 3.48 7.32 -2.16
C LEU A 200 4.11 6.71 -3.42
N SER A 201 3.27 6.17 -4.31
CA SER A 201 3.72 5.37 -5.45
C SER A 201 3.59 6.08 -6.80
N GLN A 202 2.91 7.24 -6.84
CA GLN A 202 2.69 8.07 -8.02
C GLN A 202 2.44 7.25 -9.31
N PRO A 203 1.37 6.44 -9.34
CA PRO A 203 1.21 5.37 -10.33
C PRO A 203 1.05 5.89 -11.77
N CYS A 204 0.50 7.08 -11.97
CA CYS A 204 0.33 7.65 -13.30
C CYS A 204 1.62 8.20 -13.90
N ILE A 205 2.62 8.49 -13.09
CA ILE A 205 3.95 8.90 -13.57
C ILE A 205 4.81 7.67 -13.82
N LEU A 206 4.84 6.73 -12.87
CA LEU A 206 5.65 5.52 -12.98
C LEU A 206 5.11 4.52 -13.99
N ARG A 207 3.79 4.48 -14.19
CA ARG A 207 3.15 3.58 -15.16
C ARG A 207 3.65 2.15 -15.01
N TYR A 208 3.37 1.54 -13.84
CA TYR A 208 3.81 0.19 -13.50
C TYR A 208 3.53 -0.83 -14.60
N ASP A 209 4.46 -1.78 -14.77
CA ASP A 209 4.36 -2.85 -15.77
C ASP A 209 3.67 -4.10 -15.20
N PHE A 210 3.71 -4.25 -13.87
CA PHE A 210 3.12 -5.37 -13.14
C PHE A 210 2.45 -4.87 -11.86
N ILE A 211 1.18 -5.22 -11.66
CA ILE A 211 0.40 -4.88 -10.46
C ILE A 211 -0.12 -6.17 -9.81
N GLY A 212 0.53 -6.59 -8.72
CA GLY A 212 0.04 -7.68 -7.88
C GLY A 212 -1.00 -7.17 -6.87
N LYS A 213 -1.94 -8.03 -6.48
CA LYS A 213 -2.92 -7.75 -5.43
C LYS A 213 -2.63 -8.58 -4.17
N PHE A 214 -2.85 -7.97 -3.01
CA PHE A 214 -2.70 -8.66 -1.73
C PHE A 214 -3.69 -9.80 -1.58
N GLU A 215 -4.87 -9.64 -2.15
CA GLU A 215 -5.97 -10.59 -2.14
C GLU A 215 -5.62 -11.89 -2.90
N THR A 216 -4.81 -11.77 -3.95
CA THR A 216 -4.33 -12.89 -4.78
C THR A 216 -2.81 -13.12 -4.63
N MET A 217 -2.23 -12.69 -3.49
CA MET A 217 -0.77 -12.58 -3.34
C MET A 217 -0.02 -13.87 -3.64
N ASP A 218 -0.53 -15.03 -3.26
CA ASP A 218 0.21 -16.29 -3.45
C ASP A 218 0.42 -16.58 -4.94
N ALA A 219 -0.61 -16.39 -5.77
CA ALA A 219 -0.53 -16.54 -7.23
C ALA A 219 0.26 -15.39 -7.89
N ASP A 220 0.00 -14.14 -7.46
CA ASP A 220 0.64 -12.96 -8.05
C ASP A 220 2.14 -12.90 -7.73
N VAL A 221 2.59 -13.44 -6.60
CA VAL A 221 4.01 -13.52 -6.25
C VAL A 221 4.76 -14.45 -7.20
N ASP A 222 4.21 -15.62 -7.53
CA ASP A 222 4.85 -16.55 -8.47
C ASP A 222 5.00 -15.92 -9.86
N LEU A 223 3.97 -15.20 -10.31
CA LEU A 223 4.02 -14.44 -11.57
C LEU A 223 5.02 -13.28 -11.49
N ALA A 224 5.07 -12.56 -10.37
CA ALA A 224 6.02 -11.47 -10.15
C ALA A 224 7.47 -11.99 -10.17
N PHE A 225 7.76 -13.13 -9.54
CA PHE A 225 9.11 -13.70 -9.55
C PHE A 225 9.57 -14.07 -10.97
N LYS A 226 8.68 -14.70 -11.75
CA LYS A 226 8.95 -14.96 -13.18
C LYS A 226 9.16 -13.66 -13.95
N TYR A 227 8.30 -12.67 -13.72
CA TYR A 227 8.43 -11.37 -14.39
C TYR A 227 9.72 -10.66 -14.02
N MET A 228 10.15 -10.68 -12.75
CA MET A 228 11.41 -10.12 -12.29
C MET A 228 12.63 -10.94 -12.76
N GLY A 229 12.47 -12.21 -13.10
CA GLY A 229 13.58 -13.12 -13.44
C GLY A 229 14.31 -13.69 -12.22
N ILE A 230 13.59 -13.82 -11.10
CA ILE A 230 14.12 -14.33 -9.82
C ILE A 230 13.43 -15.63 -9.36
N ASP A 231 12.60 -16.22 -10.22
CA ASP A 231 12.00 -17.52 -9.97
C ASP A 231 13.10 -18.61 -9.87
N GLY A 232 12.93 -19.50 -8.89
CA GLY A 232 13.95 -20.52 -8.59
C GLY A 232 15.14 -20.01 -7.76
N ILE A 233 15.35 -18.68 -7.61
CA ILE A 233 16.47 -18.09 -6.86
C ILE A 233 16.08 -17.89 -5.39
N VAL A 234 14.90 -17.37 -5.14
CA VAL A 234 14.33 -17.13 -3.81
C VAL A 234 12.90 -17.62 -3.75
N LYS A 235 12.42 -17.93 -2.53
CA LYS A 235 11.02 -18.26 -2.29
C LYS A 235 10.39 -17.17 -1.45
N PHE A 236 9.11 -16.85 -1.72
CA PHE A 236 8.39 -15.93 -0.85
C PHE A 236 8.10 -16.60 0.49
N PRO A 237 8.38 -15.95 1.64
CA PRO A 237 8.09 -16.52 2.96
C PRO A 237 6.59 -16.82 3.09
N GLN A 238 6.26 -17.98 3.66
CA GLN A 238 4.87 -18.34 3.89
C GLN A 238 4.17 -17.33 4.79
N ARG A 239 2.93 -17.02 4.47
CA ARG A 239 2.10 -16.20 5.36
C ARG A 239 1.79 -16.99 6.63
N GLU A 240 1.79 -16.31 7.77
CA GLU A 240 1.30 -16.91 9.02
C GLU A 240 -0.14 -17.41 8.82
N ALA A 241 -0.44 -18.59 9.38
CA ALA A 241 -1.73 -19.27 9.21
C ALA A 241 -2.94 -18.37 9.61
N ALA A 242 -2.74 -17.46 10.55
CA ALA A 242 -3.75 -16.47 10.97
C ALA A 242 -4.24 -15.55 9.83
N TYR A 243 -3.44 -15.35 8.79
CA TYR A 243 -3.83 -14.53 7.63
C TYR A 243 -4.43 -15.35 6.48
N LYS A 244 -4.30 -16.69 6.49
CA LYS A 244 -4.79 -17.55 5.40
C LYS A 244 -6.31 -17.79 5.45
N ASN A 245 -6.90 -17.73 6.63
CA ASN A 245 -8.27 -18.25 6.87
C ASN A 245 -9.34 -17.17 7.07
N THR A 246 -9.00 -15.90 7.02
CA THR A 246 -9.97 -14.82 7.24
C THR A 246 -10.16 -14.05 5.94
N LYS A 247 -11.36 -14.09 5.38
CA LYS A 247 -11.71 -13.20 4.28
C LYS A 247 -11.60 -11.77 4.81
N SER A 248 -10.91 -10.92 4.09
CA SER A 248 -10.73 -9.52 4.46
C SER A 248 -12.06 -8.79 4.66
N SER A 249 -13.10 -9.12 3.86
CA SER A 249 -14.46 -8.61 4.02
C SER A 249 -15.03 -8.82 5.41
N ASP A 250 -14.81 -10.00 6.01
CA ASP A 250 -15.36 -10.35 7.33
C ASP A 250 -14.74 -9.52 8.47
N ILE A 251 -13.52 -9.03 8.24
CA ILE A 251 -12.81 -8.17 9.20
C ILE A 251 -13.14 -6.69 8.98
N VAL A 252 -13.33 -6.28 7.75
CA VAL A 252 -13.54 -4.88 7.35
C VAL A 252 -14.94 -4.40 7.73
N GLN A 253 -15.96 -5.13 7.34
CA GLN A 253 -17.36 -4.73 7.54
C GLN A 253 -17.69 -4.31 8.99
N PRO A 254 -17.31 -5.06 10.06
CA PRO A 254 -17.68 -4.67 11.42
C PRO A 254 -17.11 -3.31 11.86
N TYR A 255 -15.95 -2.91 11.33
CA TYR A 255 -15.35 -1.61 11.66
C TYR A 255 -16.02 -0.47 10.89
N TYR A 256 -16.28 -0.67 9.60
CA TYR A 256 -16.81 0.36 8.73
C TYR A 256 -18.31 0.60 8.94
N LYS A 257 -19.09 -0.43 9.27
CA LYS A 257 -20.52 -0.31 9.65
C LYS A 257 -20.76 0.53 10.91
N GLN A 258 -19.76 0.70 11.75
CA GLN A 258 -19.84 1.56 12.95
C GLN A 258 -19.59 3.04 12.65
N LEU A 259 -19.14 3.38 11.44
CA LEU A 259 -18.90 4.76 11.08
C LEU A 259 -20.21 5.47 10.73
N PRO A 260 -20.43 6.70 11.22
CA PRO A 260 -21.46 7.55 10.66
C PRO A 260 -21.27 7.73 9.15
N GLU A 261 -22.34 7.71 8.38
CA GLU A 261 -22.36 7.78 6.92
C GLU A 261 -21.47 8.89 6.36
N HIS A 262 -21.58 10.10 6.90
CA HIS A 262 -20.80 11.24 6.44
C HIS A 262 -19.28 11.06 6.58
N TYR A 263 -18.78 10.26 7.54
CA TYR A 263 -17.36 9.94 7.65
C TYR A 263 -16.96 8.82 6.67
N LEU A 264 -17.85 7.88 6.41
CA LEU A 264 -17.64 6.88 5.39
C LEU A 264 -17.53 7.53 4.00
N LEU A 265 -18.42 8.48 3.69
CA LEU A 265 -18.37 9.27 2.45
C LEU A 265 -17.10 10.15 2.35
N LYS A 266 -16.68 10.79 3.45
CA LYS A 266 -15.43 11.54 3.46
C LYS A 266 -14.21 10.65 3.18
N LEU A 267 -14.17 9.46 3.78
CA LEU A 267 -13.09 8.52 3.57
C LEU A 267 -13.10 7.96 2.13
N TRP A 268 -14.29 7.69 1.58
CA TRP A 268 -14.45 7.33 0.18
C TRP A 268 -13.91 8.42 -0.76
N LYS A 269 -14.34 9.66 -0.58
CA LYS A 269 -13.85 10.82 -1.38
C LYS A 269 -12.33 10.95 -1.32
N LEU A 270 -11.74 10.64 -0.16
CA LEU A 270 -10.29 10.65 0.02
C LEU A 270 -9.57 9.57 -0.79
N LEU A 271 -10.14 8.36 -0.86
CA LEU A 271 -9.48 7.16 -1.41
C LEU A 271 -10.02 6.76 -2.80
N LYS A 272 -11.08 7.38 -3.28
CA LYS A 272 -11.78 7.03 -4.53
C LYS A 272 -10.84 6.81 -5.72
N ILE A 273 -9.85 7.69 -5.86
CA ILE A 273 -8.90 7.58 -6.98
C ILE A 273 -8.04 6.31 -6.89
N ASP A 274 -7.65 5.89 -5.68
CA ASP A 274 -6.88 4.66 -5.48
C ASP A 274 -7.72 3.42 -5.85
N PHE A 275 -9.04 3.42 -5.56
CA PHE A 275 -9.96 2.36 -6.00
C PHE A 275 -10.04 2.28 -7.52
N ILE A 276 -10.20 3.42 -8.20
CA ILE A 276 -10.32 3.51 -9.66
C ILE A 276 -9.03 3.03 -10.35
N LEU A 277 -7.88 3.56 -9.93
CA LEU A 277 -6.58 3.26 -10.53
C LEU A 277 -6.23 1.77 -10.46
N PHE A 278 -6.60 1.10 -9.37
CA PHE A 278 -6.23 -0.30 -9.15
C PHE A 278 -7.39 -1.30 -9.33
N SER A 279 -8.46 -0.87 -10.00
CA SER A 279 -9.63 -1.72 -10.32
C SER A 279 -10.21 -2.40 -9.09
N TYR A 280 -10.37 -1.67 -7.99
CA TYR A 280 -11.14 -2.15 -6.85
C TYR A 280 -12.61 -1.77 -7.01
N PRO A 281 -13.54 -2.69 -6.69
CA PRO A 281 -14.96 -2.39 -6.77
C PRO A 281 -15.36 -1.33 -5.75
N LEU A 282 -16.48 -0.66 -6.02
CA LEU A 282 -17.14 0.18 -5.01
C LEU A 282 -17.45 -0.70 -3.78
N PRO A 283 -17.04 -0.28 -2.56
CA PRO A 283 -17.40 -1.03 -1.36
C PRO A 283 -18.92 -1.16 -1.20
N GLU A 284 -19.42 -2.38 -0.91
CA GLU A 284 -20.86 -2.63 -0.71
C GLU A 284 -21.53 -1.67 0.27
N LEU A 285 -20.80 -1.30 1.33
CA LEU A 285 -21.27 -0.33 2.33
C LEU A 285 -21.60 1.06 1.76
N LEU A 286 -21.12 1.36 0.56
CA LEU A 286 -21.38 2.62 -0.13
C LEU A 286 -22.47 2.49 -1.17
N SER A 287 -22.78 1.29 -1.66
CA SER A 287 -23.77 1.08 -2.72
C SER A 287 -25.20 1.48 -2.32
N GLU A 288 -25.46 1.53 -1.03
CA GLU A 288 -26.78 1.92 -0.45
C GLU A 288 -26.89 3.43 -0.18
N LEU A 289 -25.81 4.21 -0.40
CA LEU A 289 -25.79 5.64 -0.11
C LEU A 289 -26.16 6.46 -1.35
N SER A 290 -27.04 7.45 -1.18
CA SER A 290 -27.61 8.25 -2.28
C SER A 290 -26.66 9.29 -2.90
N ASP A 291 -25.50 9.57 -2.30
CA ASP A 291 -24.62 10.70 -2.64
C ASP A 291 -23.23 10.28 -3.19
N ILE A 292 -23.13 9.14 -3.88
CA ILE A 292 -21.84 8.63 -4.40
C ILE A 292 -21.51 9.18 -5.79
#